data_90fc435cb4b07500c16027a526ad8788
#
_entry.id   90fc435cb4b07500c16027a526ad8788
#
_cell.length_a   1.000
_cell.length_b   1.000
_cell.length_c   1.000
_cell.angle_alpha   90.00
_cell.angle_beta   90.00
_cell.angle_gamma   90.00
#
_symmetry.space_group_name_H-M   'P 1'
#
loop_
_entity.id
_entity.type
_entity.pdbx_description
1 polymer ?
#
loop_
_entity_poly.entity_id
_entity_poly.type
_entity_poly.pdbx_seq_one_letter_code
_entity_poly.pdbx_strand_id
1 'polypeptide(L)' 'MTKNIVDLFLLDIIENHYNDIVYKSTASQFYKQFIHFCNLHEFNIMPIQTFGILVKQYKSIYYHRLRNRYFTVIIQH' A
#
# COMPACT_ATOMS: atom_id res chain seq x y z
N MET A 1 -1.57 12.85 17.42
CA MET A 1 -2.39 12.13 16.44
C MET A 1 -1.69 10.84 16.03
N THR A 2 -2.35 9.72 16.22
CA THR A 2 -1.76 8.42 15.92
C THR A 2 -1.89 8.13 14.43
N LYS A 3 -0.78 7.83 13.76
CA LYS A 3 -0.81 7.47 12.35
C LYS A 3 -1.40 6.08 12.17
N ASN A 4 -2.20 5.91 11.13
CA ASN A 4 -2.72 4.60 10.73
C ASN A 4 -1.55 3.72 10.27
N ILE A 5 -1.64 2.40 10.52
CA ILE A 5 -0.64 1.43 10.07
C ILE A 5 -0.47 1.51 8.55
N VAL A 6 -1.54 1.75 7.81
CA VAL A 6 -1.49 1.90 6.35
C VAL A 6 -0.64 3.10 5.96
N ASP A 7 -0.72 4.22 6.70
CA ASP A 7 0.14 5.39 6.46
C ASP A 7 1.61 5.02 6.57
N LEU A 8 1.96 4.29 7.62
CA LEU A 8 3.34 3.87 7.86
C LEU A 8 3.82 2.93 6.76
N PHE A 9 2.96 2.00 6.33
CA PHE A 9 3.28 1.09 5.25
C PHE A 9 3.52 1.83 3.93
N LEU A 10 2.67 2.81 3.60
CA LEU A 10 2.81 3.58 2.37
C LEU A 10 4.07 4.45 2.39
N LEU A 11 4.43 5.00 3.54
CA LEU A 11 5.69 5.73 3.68
C LEU A 11 6.87 4.80 3.43
N ASP A 12 6.81 3.56 3.91
CA ASP A 12 7.85 2.57 3.68
C ASP A 12 7.99 2.26 2.18
N ILE A 13 6.86 2.08 1.48
CA ILE A 13 6.86 1.84 0.04
C ILE A 13 7.49 3.02 -0.70
N ILE A 14 7.12 4.25 -0.35
CA ILE A 14 7.66 5.46 -0.98
C ILE A 14 9.17 5.55 -0.75
N GLU A 15 9.64 5.30 0.46
CA GLU A 15 11.07 5.34 0.77
C GLU A 15 11.86 4.30 0.01
N ASN A 16 11.33 3.08 -0.11
CA ASN A 16 12.00 2.00 -0.83
C ASN A 16 12.04 2.20 -2.33
N HIS A 17 11.16 3.04 -2.86
CA HIS A 17 11.02 3.29 -4.30
C HIS A 17 11.19 4.77 -4.65
N TYR A 18 11.89 5.55 -3.82
CA TYR A 18 11.91 7.00 -3.97
C TYR A 18 12.55 7.46 -5.30
N ASN A 19 13.34 6.61 -5.94
CA ASN A 19 13.91 6.89 -7.27
C ASN A 19 12.93 6.64 -8.41
N ASP A 20 11.80 5.99 -8.11
CA ASP A 20 10.79 5.66 -9.11
C ASP A 20 9.76 6.78 -9.22
N ILE A 21 9.13 6.91 -10.38
CA ILE A 21 8.03 7.85 -10.57
C ILE A 21 6.74 7.24 -10.02
N VAL A 22 6.51 5.96 -10.33
CA VAL A 22 5.35 5.20 -9.86
C VAL A 22 5.79 3.81 -9.47
N TYR A 23 5.02 3.18 -8.58
CA TYR A 23 5.20 1.80 -8.19
C TYR A 23 3.88 1.06 -8.44
N LYS A 24 3.94 -0.05 -9.16
CA LYS A 24 2.76 -0.86 -9.47
C LYS A 24 2.85 -2.21 -8.78
N SER A 25 1.72 -2.65 -8.23
CA SER A 25 1.65 -3.95 -7.57
C SER A 25 0.25 -4.52 -7.74
N THR A 26 0.15 -5.83 -7.98
CA THR A 26 -1.17 -6.47 -7.96
C THR A 26 -1.76 -6.32 -6.55
N ALA A 27 -3.09 -6.32 -6.45
CA ALA A 27 -3.74 -6.17 -5.14
C ALA A 27 -3.29 -7.26 -4.18
N SER A 28 -3.16 -8.49 -4.67
CA SER A 28 -2.72 -9.63 -3.88
C SER A 28 -1.29 -9.46 -3.36
N GLN A 29 -0.37 -9.04 -4.23
CA GLN A 29 1.03 -8.82 -3.84
C GLN A 29 1.18 -7.62 -2.92
N PHE A 30 0.40 -6.58 -3.14
CA PHE A 30 0.42 -5.40 -2.30
C PHE A 30 0.02 -5.75 -0.86
N TYR A 31 -1.02 -6.57 -0.73
CA TYR A 31 -1.46 -7.04 0.58
C TYR A 31 -0.40 -7.94 1.23
N LYS A 32 0.26 -8.81 0.47
CA LYS A 32 1.36 -9.64 0.99
C LYS A 32 2.50 -8.80 1.52
N GLN A 33 2.85 -7.72 0.83
CA GLN A 33 3.87 -6.79 1.30
C GLN A 33 3.44 -6.11 2.60
N PHE A 34 2.15 -5.76 2.70
CA PHE A 34 1.60 -5.20 3.92
C PHE A 34 1.71 -6.18 5.10
N ILE A 35 1.38 -7.46 4.87
CA ILE A 35 1.51 -8.51 5.89
C ILE A 35 2.97 -8.60 6.36
N HIS A 36 3.91 -8.61 5.41
CA HIS A 36 5.33 -8.67 5.73
C HIS A 36 5.76 -7.47 6.56
N PHE A 37 5.32 -6.27 6.17
CA PHE A 37 5.59 -5.05 6.91
C PHE A 37 5.04 -5.12 8.33
N CYS A 38 3.81 -5.59 8.51
CA CYS A 38 3.20 -5.73 9.83
C CYS A 38 3.97 -6.73 10.70
N ASN A 39 4.42 -7.84 10.12
CA ASN A 39 5.19 -8.84 10.85
C ASN A 39 6.54 -8.30 11.30
N LEU A 40 7.20 -7.52 10.45
CA LEU A 40 8.49 -6.90 10.80
C LEU A 40 8.36 -5.91 11.96
N HIS A 41 7.24 -5.21 12.05
CA HIS A 41 7.02 -4.17 13.05
C HIS A 41 6.10 -4.62 14.19
N GLU A 42 5.70 -5.89 14.21
CA GLU A 42 4.82 -6.46 15.21
C GLU A 42 3.46 -5.74 15.30
N PHE A 43 2.95 -5.29 14.15
CA PHE A 43 1.62 -4.68 14.05
C PHE A 43 0.57 -5.76 13.81
N ASN A 44 -0.66 -5.50 14.27
CA ASN A 44 -1.79 -6.36 13.97
C ASN A 44 -2.18 -6.24 12.50
N ILE A 45 -2.41 -7.40 11.86
CA ILE A 45 -2.77 -7.44 10.45
C ILE A 45 -4.28 -7.29 10.31
N MET A 46 -4.71 -6.33 9.48
CA MET A 46 -6.13 -6.16 9.18
C MET A 46 -6.52 -7.04 8.00
N PRO A 47 -7.83 -7.40 7.86
CA PRO A 47 -8.29 -8.16 6.70
C PRO A 47 -8.06 -7.42 5.40
N ILE A 48 -7.94 -8.18 4.29
CA ILE A 48 -7.68 -7.60 2.97
C ILE A 48 -8.76 -6.60 2.55
N GLN A 49 -10.01 -6.82 2.93
CA GLN A 49 -11.11 -5.91 2.61
C GLN A 49 -10.89 -4.54 3.27
N THR A 50 -10.54 -4.54 4.55
CA THR A 50 -10.27 -3.31 5.30
C THR A 50 -9.05 -2.59 4.74
N PHE A 51 -7.99 -3.34 4.46
CA PHE A 51 -6.78 -2.80 3.86
C PHE A 51 -7.09 -2.11 2.53
N GLY A 52 -7.87 -2.78 1.66
CA GLY A 52 -8.23 -2.23 0.36
C GLY A 52 -9.03 -0.93 0.48
N ILE A 53 -9.98 -0.86 1.41
CA ILE A 53 -10.77 0.34 1.63
C ILE A 53 -9.88 1.51 2.06
N LEU A 54 -8.97 1.26 3.00
CA LEU A 54 -8.09 2.31 3.52
C LEU A 54 -7.10 2.79 2.46
N VAL A 55 -6.52 1.87 1.71
CA VAL A 55 -5.55 2.22 0.66
C VAL A 55 -6.20 3.07 -0.43
N LYS A 56 -7.42 2.76 -0.82
CA LYS A 56 -8.13 3.49 -1.88
C LYS A 56 -8.46 4.93 -1.50
N GLN A 57 -8.38 5.29 -0.23
CA GLN A 57 -8.67 6.67 0.22
C GLN A 57 -7.51 7.63 -0.04
N TYR A 58 -6.33 7.12 -0.40
CA TYR A 58 -5.14 7.96 -0.59
C TYR A 58 -5.12 8.53 -2.01
N LYS A 59 -4.87 9.84 -2.13
CA LYS A 59 -4.85 10.54 -3.42
C LYS A 59 -3.73 10.05 -4.33
N SER A 60 -2.64 9.58 -3.76
CA SER A 60 -1.49 9.11 -4.52
C SER A 60 -1.63 7.66 -4.98
N ILE A 61 -2.76 7.01 -4.72
CA ILE A 61 -2.97 5.62 -5.06
C ILE A 61 -4.16 5.48 -5.99
N TYR A 62 -3.95 4.79 -7.12
CA TYR A 62 -4.99 4.47 -8.08
C TYR A 62 -5.22 2.97 -8.10
N TYR A 63 -6.48 2.57 -8.03
CA TYR A 63 -6.89 1.18 -8.07
C TYR A 63 -7.46 0.86 -9.45
N HIS A 64 -6.94 -0.18 -10.08
CA HIS A 64 -7.34 -0.62 -11.41
C HIS A 64 -8.05 -1.95 -11.30
N ARG A 65 -9.22 -2.07 -11.96
CA ARG A 65 -10.06 -3.27 -11.90
C ARG A 65 -10.10 -4.05 -13.22
N LEU A 66 -9.38 -3.60 -14.24
CA LEU A 66 -9.38 -4.26 -15.56
C LEU A 66 -8.57 -5.55 -15.48
N ARG A 67 -9.17 -6.67 -15.89
CA ARG A 67 -8.58 -8.01 -15.93
C ARG A 67 -7.94 -8.45 -14.62
N ASN A 68 -6.91 -7.75 -14.16
CA ASN A 68 -6.24 -8.00 -12.88
C ASN A 68 -6.41 -6.79 -11.99
N ARG A 69 -6.65 -7.03 -10.70
CA ARG A 69 -6.73 -5.95 -9.71
C ARG A 69 -5.32 -5.55 -9.33
N TYR A 70 -4.98 -4.28 -9.49
CA TYR A 70 -3.67 -3.78 -9.09
C TYR A 70 -3.74 -2.33 -8.66
N PHE A 71 -2.70 -1.92 -7.92
CA PHE A 71 -2.56 -0.55 -7.43
C PHE A 71 -1.39 0.12 -8.12
N THR A 72 -1.55 1.41 -8.41
CA THR A 72 -0.47 2.28 -8.84
C THR A 72 -0.26 3.32 -7.74
N VAL A 73 0.95 3.37 -7.20
CA VAL A 73 1.32 4.34 -6.17
C VAL A 73 2.19 5.41 -6.84
N ILE A 74 1.76 6.67 -6.71
CA ILE A 74 2.55 7.80 -7.22
C ILE A 74 3.61 8.13 -6.19
N ILE A 75 4.88 7.99 -6.57
CA ILE A 75 6.01 8.20 -5.67
C ILE A 75 6.51 9.64 -5.74
N GLN A 76 6.59 10.19 -6.95
CA GLN A 76 7.08 11.55 -7.16
C GLN A 76 5.95 12.54 -7.28
N HIS A 77 6.16 13.71 -6.73
CA HIS A 77 5.21 14.81 -6.67
C HIS A 77 5.38 15.78 -7.84
#